data_75bb67b9f7c7b778063dee16aa39a19e
#
_entry.id   75bb67b9f7c7b778063dee16aa39a19e
#
_cell.length_a   1.000
_cell.length_b   1.000
_cell.length_c   1.000
_cell.angle_alpha   90.00
_cell.angle_beta   90.00
_cell.angle_gamma   90.00
#
_symmetry.space_group_name_H-M   'P 1'
#
loop_
_entity.id
_entity.type
_entity.pdbx_description
1 polymer ?
#
loop_
_entity_poly.entity_id
_entity_poly.type
_entity_poly.pdbx_seq_one_letter_code
_entity_poly.pdbx_strand_id
1 'polypeptide(L)'
;MTRKPRGTKIAIPAITTDYQATKHHPPAHGADHPEPDGRRDLILPKSPQRVIYLKERSLIMLKNDLILRNPLRLMQNDEAEDTLPEGGFGAVLARAGVGKTALLVQLSLNSLLKGQNVLHISLNDPVNKVNLWYEEVFRHIARQYAVTQADELWEVLLPHRFIMTFRVEGFSAPKLEERLTDFSEQNIFTPQMIIIDGFPFDDSDSTLLSELKALVKKNGYRTWFTVRTHRHEEPDPSGVTRQLSGVADLFEVIIQLQPEGKEIHINALKGKEANGGGSKLMLDPSTMLIVDNK
;
A
#
# COMPACT_ATOMS: atom_id res chain seq x y z
N MET A 1 -11.80 11.18 -49.23
CA MET A 1 -11.14 9.88 -49.39
C MET A 1 -9.89 9.86 -48.54
N THR A 2 -9.98 9.39 -47.29
CA THR A 2 -8.85 9.26 -46.39
C THR A 2 -8.90 7.87 -45.76
N ARG A 3 -7.87 7.06 -46.04
CA ARG A 3 -7.76 5.66 -45.64
C ARG A 3 -7.37 5.58 -44.15
N LYS A 4 -8.11 4.78 -43.35
CA LYS A 4 -7.75 4.32 -42.02
C LYS A 4 -6.60 3.30 -42.09
N PRO A 5 -5.62 3.32 -41.17
CA PRO A 5 -4.65 2.25 -41.01
C PRO A 5 -5.26 1.04 -40.30
N ARG A 6 -4.93 -0.16 -40.77
CA ARG A 6 -5.33 -1.45 -40.20
C ARG A 6 -4.48 -1.79 -38.99
N GLY A 7 -5.12 -2.03 -37.86
CA GLY A 7 -4.47 -2.56 -36.67
C GLY A 7 -4.10 -4.04 -36.85
N THR A 8 -2.86 -4.34 -36.60
CA THR A 8 -2.31 -5.71 -36.57
C THR A 8 -2.64 -6.34 -35.20
N LYS A 9 -3.52 -7.34 -35.22
CA LYS A 9 -3.79 -8.18 -34.03
C LYS A 9 -2.66 -9.20 -33.89
N ILE A 10 -1.92 -9.14 -32.79
CA ILE A 10 -0.99 -10.21 -32.39
C ILE A 10 -1.81 -11.30 -31.70
N ALA A 11 -1.85 -12.49 -32.31
CA ALA A 11 -2.52 -13.65 -31.77
C ALA A 11 -1.60 -14.35 -30.76
N ILE A 12 -2.14 -14.62 -29.57
CA ILE A 12 -1.50 -15.46 -28.54
C ILE A 12 -1.90 -16.92 -28.85
N PRO A 13 -0.96 -17.88 -28.97
CA PRO A 13 -1.30 -19.27 -29.22
C PRO A 13 -1.90 -19.91 -27.95
N ALA A 14 -3.09 -20.52 -28.09
CA ALA A 14 -3.68 -21.38 -27.08
C ALA A 14 -2.93 -22.72 -27.03
N ILE A 15 -2.49 -23.12 -25.83
CA ILE A 15 -1.92 -24.45 -25.59
C ILE A 15 -3.08 -25.40 -25.32
N THR A 16 -3.44 -26.20 -26.33
CA THR A 16 -4.35 -27.34 -26.21
C THR A 16 -3.57 -28.56 -25.74
N THR A 17 -3.89 -29.07 -24.57
CA THR A 17 -3.42 -30.37 -24.09
C THR A 17 -4.42 -31.46 -24.51
N ASP A 18 -4.09 -32.19 -25.56
CA ASP A 18 -4.80 -33.40 -25.93
C ASP A 18 -4.33 -34.55 -25.01
N TYR A 19 -5.26 -35.05 -24.20
CA TYR A 19 -5.09 -36.26 -23.43
C TYR A 19 -5.88 -37.40 -24.11
N GLN A 20 -5.19 -38.20 -24.93
CA GLN A 20 -5.77 -39.45 -25.45
C GLN A 20 -5.59 -40.59 -24.45
N ALA A 21 -6.71 -41.07 -23.93
CA ALA A 21 -6.77 -42.25 -23.10
C ALA A 21 -6.79 -43.51 -23.97
N THR A 22 -5.71 -44.29 -23.98
CA THR A 22 -5.69 -45.66 -24.54
C THR A 22 -6.11 -46.64 -23.48
N LYS A 23 -7.23 -47.34 -23.74
CA LYS A 23 -7.69 -48.51 -22.95
C LYS A 23 -6.85 -49.74 -23.32
N HIS A 24 -6.17 -50.33 -22.34
CA HIS A 24 -5.67 -51.70 -22.42
C HIS A 24 -6.20 -52.52 -21.23
N HIS A 25 -6.75 -53.67 -21.56
CA HIS A 25 -7.23 -54.74 -20.62
C HIS A 25 -6.01 -55.51 -20.07
N PRO A 26 -6.09 -56.03 -18.81
CA PRO A 26 -5.02 -56.80 -18.21
C PRO A 26 -5.16 -58.31 -18.45
N PRO A 27 -4.07 -59.07 -18.51
CA PRO A 27 -4.06 -60.50 -18.21
C PRO A 27 -3.70 -60.74 -16.74
N ALA A 28 -4.38 -61.71 -16.14
CA ALA A 28 -4.13 -62.24 -14.81
C ALA A 28 -2.86 -63.12 -14.84
N HIS A 29 -2.00 -63.01 -13.84
CA HIS A 29 -1.40 -64.12 -13.07
C HIS A 29 -0.42 -63.58 -12.02
N GLY A 30 -0.50 -64.18 -10.83
CA GLY A 30 0.18 -63.77 -9.62
C GLY A 30 1.68 -64.07 -9.61
N ALA A 31 2.37 -63.28 -8.83
CA ALA A 31 3.63 -63.61 -8.17
C ALA A 31 3.90 -62.54 -7.08
N ASP A 32 4.15 -63.01 -5.87
CA ASP A 32 4.64 -62.24 -4.73
C ASP A 32 5.84 -61.39 -5.10
N HIS A 33 5.75 -60.09 -4.92
CA HIS A 33 6.90 -59.21 -4.88
C HIS A 33 6.77 -58.26 -3.66
N PRO A 34 7.90 -58.05 -2.93
CA PRO A 34 7.88 -57.20 -1.74
C PRO A 34 7.60 -55.75 -2.12
N GLU A 35 6.84 -55.06 -1.27
CA GLU A 35 6.56 -53.65 -1.40
C GLU A 35 7.85 -52.82 -1.47
N PRO A 36 8.05 -51.95 -2.47
CA PRO A 36 9.11 -50.99 -2.42
C PRO A 36 8.65 -49.82 -1.53
N ASP A 37 9.39 -49.61 -0.45
CA ASP A 37 9.38 -48.41 0.39
C ASP A 37 9.45 -47.15 -0.49
N GLY A 38 8.29 -46.58 -0.79
CA GLY A 38 8.06 -45.61 -1.86
C GLY A 38 8.21 -44.17 -1.42
N ARG A 39 9.23 -43.80 -0.65
CA ARG A 39 9.66 -42.39 -0.60
C ARG A 39 10.66 -42.13 -1.71
N ARG A 40 10.17 -42.05 -2.93
CA ARG A 40 10.93 -41.38 -4.00
C ARG A 40 10.84 -39.88 -3.79
N ASP A 41 11.82 -39.33 -3.08
CA ASP A 41 12.15 -37.94 -3.22
C ASP A 41 12.33 -37.62 -4.69
N LEU A 42 11.36 -36.95 -5.29
CA LEU A 42 11.43 -36.39 -6.63
C LEU A 42 12.55 -35.35 -6.67
N ILE A 43 13.80 -35.79 -6.82
CA ILE A 43 14.94 -34.94 -7.13
C ILE A 43 14.73 -34.45 -8.56
N LEU A 44 13.90 -33.43 -8.70
CA LEU A 44 13.71 -32.75 -9.97
C LEU A 44 14.96 -31.91 -10.29
N PRO A 45 15.45 -31.92 -11.55
CA PRO A 45 16.70 -31.25 -11.91
C PRO A 45 16.62 -29.75 -11.54
N LYS A 46 17.75 -29.25 -11.00
CA LYS A 46 17.92 -27.82 -10.65
C LYS A 46 18.13 -26.99 -11.93
N SER A 47 17.09 -26.82 -12.74
CA SER A 47 17.19 -25.88 -13.86
C SER A 47 17.19 -24.43 -13.30
N PRO A 48 17.92 -23.49 -13.92
CA PRO A 48 17.89 -22.08 -13.52
C PRO A 48 16.46 -21.51 -13.45
N GLN A 49 15.59 -21.89 -14.37
CA GLN A 49 14.18 -21.48 -14.40
C GLN A 49 13.39 -21.95 -13.17
N ARG A 50 13.68 -23.13 -12.65
CA ARG A 50 13.04 -23.65 -11.45
C ARG A 50 13.49 -22.89 -10.19
N VAL A 51 14.75 -22.52 -10.10
CA VAL A 51 15.28 -21.72 -8.98
C VAL A 51 14.61 -20.34 -8.97
N ILE A 52 14.47 -19.72 -10.14
CA ILE A 52 13.75 -18.43 -10.30
C ILE A 52 12.28 -18.59 -9.85
N TYR A 53 11.58 -19.58 -10.36
CA TYR A 53 10.17 -19.85 -10.00
C TYR A 53 9.97 -20.08 -8.50
N LEU A 54 10.84 -20.83 -7.85
CA LEU A 54 10.76 -21.10 -6.41
C LEU A 54 11.04 -19.82 -5.60
N LYS A 55 11.98 -18.99 -6.06
CA LYS A 55 12.28 -17.70 -5.43
C LYS A 55 11.10 -16.73 -5.54
N GLU A 56 10.51 -16.60 -6.71
CA GLU A 56 9.31 -15.77 -6.92
C GLU A 56 8.14 -16.24 -6.04
N ARG A 57 7.88 -17.53 -6.00
CA ARG A 57 6.82 -18.12 -5.16
C ARG A 57 7.07 -17.86 -3.67
N SER A 58 8.32 -17.96 -3.23
CA SER A 58 8.71 -17.65 -1.85
C SER A 58 8.43 -16.17 -1.50
N LEU A 59 8.76 -15.24 -2.40
CA LEU A 59 8.49 -13.81 -2.20
C LEU A 59 6.98 -13.49 -2.20
N ILE A 60 6.18 -14.15 -3.04
CA ILE A 60 4.72 -13.99 -3.02
C ILE A 60 4.14 -14.47 -1.69
N MET A 61 4.57 -15.63 -1.19
CA MET A 61 4.14 -16.14 0.12
C MET A 61 4.53 -15.18 1.26
N LEU A 62 5.74 -14.63 1.20
CA LEU A 62 6.24 -13.67 2.18
C LEU A 62 5.44 -12.36 2.16
N LYS A 63 5.12 -11.83 0.98
CA LYS A 63 4.24 -10.65 0.85
C LYS A 63 2.88 -10.89 1.51
N ASN A 64 2.25 -12.02 1.20
CA ASN A 64 0.95 -12.38 1.76
C ASN A 64 1.01 -12.55 3.30
N ASP A 65 2.04 -13.19 3.83
CA ASP A 65 2.25 -13.33 5.26
C ASP A 65 2.40 -11.97 5.96
N LEU A 66 3.16 -11.05 5.39
CA LEU A 66 3.31 -9.68 5.91
C LEU A 66 2.00 -8.89 5.87
N ILE A 67 1.22 -9.02 4.80
CA ILE A 67 -0.11 -8.38 4.70
C ILE A 67 -1.04 -8.91 5.79
N LEU A 68 -1.10 -10.23 5.98
CA LEU A 68 -1.96 -10.87 6.97
C LEU A 68 -1.60 -10.53 8.43
N ARG A 69 -0.30 -10.35 8.70
CA ARG A 69 0.19 -9.97 10.04
C ARG A 69 0.15 -8.47 10.30
N ASN A 70 -0.10 -7.65 9.28
CA ASN A 70 -0.11 -6.20 9.43
C ASN A 70 -1.29 -5.74 10.30
N PRO A 71 -1.05 -5.04 11.44
CA PRO A 71 -2.13 -4.52 12.27
C PRO A 71 -3.05 -3.53 11.55
N LEU A 72 -2.61 -2.92 10.45
CA LEU A 72 -3.45 -2.06 9.60
C LEU A 72 -4.71 -2.76 9.09
N ARG A 73 -4.72 -4.10 8.96
CA ARG A 73 -5.92 -4.85 8.60
C ARG A 73 -7.09 -4.64 9.56
N LEU A 74 -6.78 -4.32 10.84
CA LEU A 74 -7.80 -4.03 11.85
C LEU A 74 -8.53 -2.71 11.57
N MET A 75 -7.95 -1.85 10.72
CA MET A 75 -8.58 -0.62 10.21
C MET A 75 -9.34 -0.84 8.89
N GLN A 76 -9.33 -2.05 8.35
CA GLN A 76 -9.99 -2.42 7.10
C GLN A 76 -11.32 -3.13 7.40
N ASN A 77 -12.29 -2.99 6.51
CA ASN A 77 -13.62 -3.58 6.69
C ASN A 77 -13.66 -5.07 6.34
N ASP A 78 -12.86 -5.44 5.34
CA ASP A 78 -12.64 -6.79 4.84
C ASP A 78 -11.17 -6.97 4.52
N GLU A 79 -10.65 -8.20 4.58
CA GLU A 79 -9.25 -8.50 4.28
C GLU A 79 -8.84 -8.09 2.85
N ALA A 80 -9.81 -7.99 1.94
CA ALA A 80 -9.61 -7.61 0.54
C ALA A 80 -9.73 -6.09 0.29
N GLU A 81 -10.35 -5.33 1.20
CA GLU A 81 -10.56 -3.90 1.02
C GLU A 81 -9.39 -3.06 1.55
N ASP A 82 -9.13 -1.94 0.90
CA ASP A 82 -8.20 -0.94 1.41
C ASP A 82 -8.91 -0.07 2.48
N THR A 83 -8.13 0.51 3.38
CA THR A 83 -8.64 1.41 4.44
C THR A 83 -9.39 2.62 3.84
N LEU A 84 -9.08 2.99 2.60
CA LEU A 84 -9.64 4.14 1.91
C LEU A 84 -10.29 3.67 0.58
N PRO A 85 -11.54 4.09 0.28
CA PRO A 85 -12.18 3.77 -1.00
C PRO A 85 -11.49 4.46 -2.17
N GLU A 86 -11.73 3.96 -3.39
CA GLU A 86 -11.27 4.62 -4.61
C GLU A 86 -11.85 6.03 -4.72
N GLY A 87 -11.02 6.99 -5.13
CA GLY A 87 -11.38 8.39 -5.16
C GLY A 87 -11.50 9.04 -3.77
N GLY A 88 -11.12 8.33 -2.70
CA GLY A 88 -11.24 8.78 -1.33
C GLY A 88 -10.05 9.60 -0.83
N PHE A 89 -10.33 10.50 0.15
CA PHE A 89 -9.34 11.21 0.95
C PHE A 89 -9.25 10.62 2.35
N GLY A 90 -8.03 10.42 2.83
CA GLY A 90 -7.69 10.09 4.21
C GLY A 90 -6.79 11.14 4.83
N ALA A 91 -6.91 11.37 6.12
CA ALA A 91 -6.06 12.30 6.86
C ALA A 91 -5.47 11.64 8.10
N VAL A 92 -4.19 11.91 8.37
CA VAL A 92 -3.50 11.55 9.61
C VAL A 92 -3.15 12.83 10.36
N LEU A 93 -3.80 13.03 11.50
CA LEU A 93 -3.70 14.21 12.35
C LEU A 93 -2.76 13.94 13.51
N ALA A 94 -1.79 14.81 13.72
CA ALA A 94 -1.00 14.85 14.93
C ALA A 94 -0.15 16.13 15.01
N ARG A 95 0.36 16.40 16.21
CA ARG A 95 1.42 17.40 16.39
C ARG A 95 2.69 17.02 15.64
N ALA A 96 3.59 17.98 15.45
CA ALA A 96 4.91 17.71 14.88
C ALA A 96 5.66 16.65 15.70
N GLY A 97 6.36 15.73 15.02
CA GLY A 97 7.20 14.71 15.65
C GLY A 97 6.47 13.48 16.22
N VAL A 98 5.14 13.38 16.11
CA VAL A 98 4.36 12.27 16.70
C VAL A 98 4.36 10.99 15.85
N GLY A 99 4.80 11.07 14.57
CA GLY A 99 4.87 9.86 13.72
C GLY A 99 3.92 9.83 12.53
N LYS A 100 3.32 10.97 12.11
CA LYS A 100 2.42 11.02 10.93
C LYS A 100 3.04 10.41 9.69
N THR A 101 4.26 10.85 9.33
CA THR A 101 4.98 10.34 8.16
C THR A 101 5.26 8.83 8.29
N ALA A 102 5.64 8.36 9.49
CA ALA A 102 5.87 6.93 9.73
C ALA A 102 4.59 6.09 9.53
N LEU A 103 3.43 6.57 9.99
CA LEU A 103 2.15 5.91 9.75
C LEU A 103 1.81 5.88 8.25
N LEU A 104 1.97 7.01 7.54
CA LEU A 104 1.73 7.04 6.09
C LEU A 104 2.67 6.12 5.32
N VAL A 105 3.93 6.02 5.74
CA VAL A 105 4.88 5.07 5.14
C VAL A 105 4.44 3.62 5.38
N GLN A 106 3.89 3.27 6.54
CA GLN A 106 3.34 1.93 6.78
C GLN A 106 2.13 1.63 5.91
N LEU A 107 1.20 2.60 5.74
CA LEU A 107 0.09 2.49 4.80
C LEU A 107 0.58 2.27 3.37
N SER A 108 1.63 3.02 2.96
CA SER A 108 2.26 2.88 1.66
C SER A 108 2.89 1.50 1.47
N LEU A 109 3.69 1.03 2.44
CA LEU A 109 4.34 -0.28 2.38
C LEU A 109 3.31 -1.40 2.29
N ASN A 110 2.17 -1.28 2.98
CA ASN A 110 1.07 -2.22 2.84
C ASN A 110 0.49 -2.26 1.41
N SER A 111 0.32 -1.09 0.77
CA SER A 111 -0.11 -1.00 -0.63
C SER A 111 0.94 -1.57 -1.60
N LEU A 112 2.23 -1.29 -1.37
CA LEU A 112 3.33 -1.86 -2.16
C LEU A 112 3.39 -3.40 -2.04
N LEU A 113 3.18 -3.95 -0.85
CA LEU A 113 3.10 -5.41 -0.64
C LEU A 113 1.94 -6.03 -1.42
N LYS A 114 0.81 -5.32 -1.55
CA LYS A 114 -0.33 -5.71 -2.39
C LYS A 114 -0.07 -5.55 -3.90
N GLY A 115 1.10 -5.04 -4.30
CA GLY A 115 1.47 -4.80 -5.70
C GLY A 115 0.88 -3.51 -6.28
N GLN A 116 0.40 -2.60 -5.45
CA GLN A 116 -0.12 -1.30 -5.87
C GLN A 116 1.02 -0.28 -5.99
N ASN A 117 0.91 0.62 -6.96
CA ASN A 117 1.86 1.70 -7.15
C ASN A 117 1.52 2.89 -6.22
N VAL A 118 2.51 3.39 -5.50
CA VAL A 118 2.38 4.50 -4.55
C VAL A 118 3.21 5.69 -5.00
N LEU A 119 2.55 6.83 -5.18
CA LEU A 119 3.20 8.12 -5.37
C LEU A 119 3.25 8.87 -4.03
N HIS A 120 4.45 9.11 -3.52
CA HIS A 120 4.66 9.93 -2.32
C HIS A 120 5.09 11.33 -2.72
N ILE A 121 4.22 12.31 -2.49
CA ILE A 121 4.48 13.73 -2.70
C ILE A 121 4.86 14.34 -1.37
N SER A 122 6.07 14.90 -1.28
CA SER A 122 6.51 15.66 -0.12
C SER A 122 6.60 17.15 -0.47
N LEU A 123 5.97 17.97 0.38
CA LEU A 123 5.97 19.43 0.25
C LEU A 123 7.00 20.10 1.16
N ASN A 124 7.53 19.36 2.16
CA ASN A 124 8.47 19.90 3.15
C ASN A 124 9.84 19.23 3.14
N ASP A 125 9.89 17.95 2.84
CA ASP A 125 11.09 17.14 2.97
C ASP A 125 11.68 16.78 1.60
N PRO A 126 13.01 16.76 1.44
CA PRO A 126 13.64 16.32 0.20
C PRO A 126 13.51 14.79 0.01
N VAL A 127 13.63 14.35 -1.25
CA VAL A 127 13.47 12.93 -1.66
C VAL A 127 14.30 11.98 -0.80
N ASN A 128 15.57 12.30 -0.52
CA ASN A 128 16.44 11.44 0.29
C ASN A 128 15.91 11.22 1.72
N LYS A 129 15.31 12.25 2.35
CA LYS A 129 14.73 12.11 3.70
C LYS A 129 13.48 11.24 3.69
N VAL A 130 12.60 11.40 2.69
CA VAL A 130 11.45 10.53 2.50
C VAL A 130 11.90 9.09 2.26
N ASN A 131 12.94 8.90 1.46
CA ASN A 131 13.51 7.58 1.18
C ASN A 131 13.99 6.87 2.45
N LEU A 132 14.71 7.60 3.33
CA LEU A 132 15.16 7.08 4.62
C LEU A 132 14.00 6.61 5.50
N TRP A 133 12.86 7.33 5.53
CA TRP A 133 11.67 6.88 6.25
C TRP A 133 11.18 5.52 5.77
N TYR A 134 11.10 5.32 4.45
CA TYR A 134 10.68 4.04 3.88
C TYR A 134 11.65 2.91 4.25
N GLU A 135 12.96 3.15 4.17
CA GLU A 135 13.97 2.17 4.52
C GLU A 135 13.95 1.80 6.00
N GLU A 136 13.83 2.78 6.90
CA GLU A 136 13.79 2.54 8.35
C GLU A 136 12.54 1.77 8.75
N VAL A 137 11.36 2.21 8.31
CA VAL A 137 10.10 1.55 8.62
C VAL A 137 10.07 0.12 8.06
N PHE A 138 10.52 -0.08 6.82
CA PHE A 138 10.62 -1.41 6.23
C PHE A 138 11.58 -2.32 7.00
N ARG A 139 12.76 -1.82 7.41
CA ARG A 139 13.72 -2.58 8.24
C ARG A 139 13.13 -2.96 9.60
N HIS A 140 12.36 -2.08 10.22
CA HIS A 140 11.68 -2.38 11.48
C HIS A 140 10.62 -3.47 11.28
N ILE A 141 9.82 -3.40 10.23
CA ILE A 141 8.85 -4.45 9.85
C ILE A 141 9.59 -5.77 9.60
N ALA A 142 10.66 -5.76 8.82
CA ALA A 142 11.44 -6.95 8.49
C ALA A 142 12.03 -7.62 9.75
N ARG A 143 12.51 -6.84 10.71
CA ARG A 143 13.00 -7.35 11.99
C ARG A 143 11.89 -7.90 12.87
N GLN A 144 10.77 -7.18 13.01
CA GLN A 144 9.62 -7.58 13.82
C GLN A 144 9.04 -8.93 13.37
N TYR A 145 9.00 -9.16 12.07
CA TYR A 145 8.44 -10.39 11.48
C TYR A 145 9.50 -11.42 11.07
N ALA A 146 10.78 -11.21 11.44
CA ALA A 146 11.90 -12.09 11.13
C ALA A 146 12.00 -12.46 9.64
N VAL A 147 11.87 -11.47 8.76
CA VAL A 147 11.92 -11.63 7.31
C VAL A 147 13.33 -11.98 6.87
N THR A 148 13.54 -13.21 6.37
CA THR A 148 14.86 -13.71 5.97
C THR A 148 15.33 -13.22 4.59
N GLN A 149 14.39 -12.79 3.74
CA GLN A 149 14.64 -12.29 2.37
C GLN A 149 14.29 -10.80 2.27
N ALA A 150 14.68 -10.00 3.27
CA ALA A 150 14.29 -8.60 3.35
C ALA A 150 14.84 -7.77 2.19
N ASP A 151 16.10 -7.95 1.81
CA ASP A 151 16.72 -7.18 0.74
C ASP A 151 16.10 -7.51 -0.63
N GLU A 152 15.85 -8.79 -0.91
CA GLU A 152 15.17 -9.19 -2.15
C GLU A 152 13.73 -8.69 -2.20
N LEU A 153 13.02 -8.70 -1.08
CA LEU A 153 11.68 -8.14 -1.00
C LEU A 153 11.70 -6.63 -1.25
N TRP A 154 12.65 -5.92 -0.64
CA TRP A 154 12.82 -4.48 -0.85
C TRP A 154 13.01 -4.13 -2.33
N GLU A 155 13.92 -4.82 -3.02
CA GLU A 155 14.17 -4.61 -4.46
C GLU A 155 12.90 -4.82 -5.31
N VAL A 156 12.03 -5.75 -4.91
CA VAL A 156 10.74 -6.00 -5.61
C VAL A 156 9.72 -4.90 -5.34
N LEU A 157 9.79 -4.22 -4.20
CA LEU A 157 8.87 -3.13 -3.85
C LEU A 157 9.27 -1.79 -4.48
N LEU A 158 10.56 -1.53 -4.68
CA LEU A 158 11.08 -0.25 -5.17
C LEU A 158 10.44 0.24 -6.47
N PRO A 159 10.23 -0.58 -7.53
CA PRO A 159 9.62 -0.14 -8.78
C PRO A 159 8.17 0.33 -8.64
N HIS A 160 7.48 -0.06 -7.58
CA HIS A 160 6.10 0.33 -7.30
C HIS A 160 5.99 1.62 -6.48
N ARG A 161 7.11 2.25 -6.14
CA ARG A 161 7.15 3.49 -5.39
C ARG A 161 7.81 4.61 -6.19
N PHE A 162 7.12 5.75 -6.27
CA PHE A 162 7.68 6.98 -6.82
C PHE A 162 7.62 8.09 -5.77
N ILE A 163 8.72 8.84 -5.58
CA ILE A 163 8.80 9.97 -4.65
C ILE A 163 8.97 11.25 -5.47
N MET A 164 8.11 12.23 -5.22
CA MET A 164 8.13 13.55 -5.85
C MET A 164 8.13 14.63 -4.79
N THR A 165 8.83 15.74 -5.08
CA THR A 165 8.81 16.93 -4.21
C THR A 165 8.26 18.11 -4.98
N PHE A 166 7.46 18.92 -4.28
CA PHE A 166 7.03 20.24 -4.74
C PHE A 166 7.41 21.28 -3.68
N ARG A 167 7.61 22.51 -4.12
CA ARG A 167 7.57 23.64 -3.19
C ARG A 167 6.10 23.94 -2.89
N VAL A 168 5.78 24.28 -1.64
CA VAL A 168 4.40 24.55 -1.20
C VAL A 168 3.73 25.58 -2.11
N GLU A 169 4.41 26.69 -2.40
CA GLU A 169 3.87 27.78 -3.22
C GLU A 169 3.66 27.38 -4.70
N GLY A 170 4.30 26.28 -5.10
CA GLY A 170 4.21 25.76 -6.47
C GLY A 170 3.24 24.59 -6.62
N PHE A 171 2.67 24.08 -5.53
CA PHE A 171 1.78 22.93 -5.57
C PHE A 171 0.35 23.37 -5.92
N SER A 172 -0.26 22.73 -6.91
CA SER A 172 -1.65 22.96 -7.31
C SER A 172 -2.22 21.71 -7.99
N ALA A 173 -3.54 21.57 -8.00
CA ALA A 173 -4.22 20.44 -8.63
C ALA A 173 -3.92 20.35 -10.15
N PRO A 174 -3.94 21.45 -10.93
CA PRO A 174 -3.57 21.38 -12.35
C PRO A 174 -2.12 20.92 -12.59
N LYS A 175 -1.16 21.37 -11.78
CA LYS A 175 0.25 20.92 -11.93
C LYS A 175 0.41 19.45 -11.56
N LEU A 176 -0.32 18.97 -10.55
CA LEU A 176 -0.31 17.56 -10.21
C LEU A 176 -0.93 16.73 -11.34
N GLU A 177 -2.06 17.17 -11.91
CA GLU A 177 -2.71 16.51 -13.04
C GLU A 177 -1.79 16.43 -14.25
N GLU A 178 -1.10 17.53 -14.60
CA GLU A 178 -0.08 17.56 -15.66
C GLU A 178 0.99 16.47 -15.45
N ARG A 179 1.58 16.39 -14.25
CA ARG A 179 2.61 15.39 -13.94
C ARG A 179 2.12 13.96 -13.99
N LEU A 180 0.91 13.72 -13.48
CA LEU A 180 0.29 12.39 -13.53
C LEU A 180 -0.02 11.97 -14.97
N THR A 181 -0.46 12.92 -15.80
CA THR A 181 -0.72 12.70 -17.23
C THR A 181 0.57 12.37 -17.97
N ASP A 182 1.64 13.17 -17.76
CA ASP A 182 2.95 12.91 -18.34
C ASP A 182 3.47 11.50 -18.00
N PHE A 183 3.32 11.07 -16.75
CA PHE A 183 3.76 9.73 -16.33
C PHE A 183 2.95 8.62 -16.99
N SER A 184 1.65 8.81 -17.09
CA SER A 184 0.74 7.83 -17.68
C SER A 184 0.93 7.71 -19.20
N GLU A 185 1.03 8.85 -19.91
CA GLU A 185 1.22 8.88 -21.38
C GLU A 185 2.56 8.28 -21.80
N GLN A 186 3.59 8.48 -21.00
CA GLN A 186 4.93 7.92 -21.24
C GLN A 186 5.10 6.50 -20.68
N ASN A 187 4.05 5.91 -20.08
CA ASN A 187 4.10 4.60 -19.41
C ASN A 187 5.20 4.49 -18.34
N ILE A 188 5.52 5.59 -17.65
CA ILE A 188 6.54 5.62 -16.59
C ILE A 188 5.95 5.09 -15.28
N PHE A 189 4.79 5.65 -14.87
CA PHE A 189 4.20 5.32 -13.58
C PHE A 189 2.71 5.71 -13.52
N THR A 190 1.86 4.80 -13.03
CA THR A 190 0.44 5.08 -12.76
C THR A 190 0.14 4.69 -11.33
N PRO A 191 -0.08 5.65 -10.41
CA PRO A 191 -0.36 5.36 -9.01
C PRO A 191 -1.78 4.84 -8.79
N GLN A 192 -1.96 3.98 -7.80
CA GLN A 192 -3.25 3.65 -7.20
C GLN A 192 -3.42 4.40 -5.86
N MET A 193 -2.31 4.70 -5.18
CA MET A 193 -2.28 5.45 -3.95
C MET A 193 -1.38 6.67 -4.08
N ILE A 194 -1.84 7.82 -3.55
CA ILE A 194 -1.07 9.06 -3.47
C ILE A 194 -0.93 9.46 -2.00
N ILE A 195 0.28 9.83 -1.58
CA ILE A 195 0.51 10.49 -0.30
C ILE A 195 0.87 11.94 -0.56
N ILE A 196 0.27 12.86 0.18
CA ILE A 196 0.62 14.28 0.20
C ILE A 196 1.06 14.62 1.62
N ASP A 197 2.37 14.60 1.84
CA ASP A 197 2.98 14.90 3.14
C ASP A 197 3.39 16.37 3.23
N GLY A 198 2.90 17.05 4.26
CA GLY A 198 3.20 18.46 4.51
C GLY A 198 2.27 19.45 3.80
N PHE A 199 1.05 19.05 3.46
CA PHE A 199 0.05 19.97 2.89
C PHE A 199 -0.28 21.09 3.90
N PRO A 200 -0.28 22.38 3.47
CA PRO A 200 -0.44 23.54 4.36
C PRO A 200 -1.91 23.82 4.67
N PHE A 201 -2.56 23.01 5.50
CA PHE A 201 -3.97 23.14 5.84
C PHE A 201 -4.33 24.47 6.53
N ASP A 202 -3.39 25.09 7.25
CA ASP A 202 -3.61 26.37 7.93
C ASP A 202 -3.75 27.54 6.95
N ASP A 203 -3.08 27.46 5.78
CA ASP A 203 -2.98 28.52 4.78
C ASP A 203 -3.72 28.20 3.48
N SER A 204 -4.34 27.02 3.38
CA SER A 204 -4.94 26.54 2.14
C SER A 204 -6.38 26.98 1.97
N ASP A 205 -6.69 27.43 0.77
CA ASP A 205 -8.05 27.62 0.31
C ASP A 205 -8.75 26.25 0.15
N SER A 206 -9.97 26.13 0.61
CA SER A 206 -10.86 24.98 0.40
C SER A 206 -11.03 24.63 -1.08
N THR A 207 -10.84 25.59 -1.97
CA THR A 207 -10.88 25.44 -3.43
C THR A 207 -9.82 24.43 -3.90
N LEU A 208 -8.56 24.56 -3.46
CA LEU A 208 -7.49 23.64 -3.84
C LEU A 208 -7.79 22.20 -3.41
N LEU A 209 -8.30 22.00 -2.19
CA LEU A 209 -8.70 20.65 -1.73
C LEU A 209 -9.87 20.09 -2.53
N SER A 210 -10.84 20.94 -2.92
CA SER A 210 -11.97 20.54 -3.76
C SER A 210 -11.51 20.14 -5.18
N GLU A 211 -10.59 20.89 -5.77
CA GLU A 211 -9.99 20.56 -7.06
C GLU A 211 -9.19 19.24 -6.99
N LEU A 212 -8.37 19.05 -5.94
CA LEU A 212 -7.66 17.79 -5.70
C LEU A 212 -8.63 16.62 -5.52
N LYS A 213 -9.76 16.85 -4.81
CA LYS A 213 -10.79 15.82 -4.62
C LYS A 213 -11.43 15.43 -5.95
N ALA A 214 -11.71 16.39 -6.81
CA ALA A 214 -12.25 16.13 -8.16
C ALA A 214 -11.26 15.31 -9.02
N LEU A 215 -9.98 15.69 -9.01
CA LEU A 215 -8.91 14.97 -9.71
C LEU A 215 -8.79 13.52 -9.23
N VAL A 216 -8.74 13.33 -7.91
CA VAL A 216 -8.59 12.02 -7.27
C VAL A 216 -9.80 11.13 -7.56
N LYS A 217 -11.01 11.69 -7.49
CA LYS A 217 -12.26 10.98 -7.81
C LYS A 217 -12.34 10.56 -9.28
N LYS A 218 -11.94 11.45 -10.19
CA LYS A 218 -11.92 11.21 -11.64
C LYS A 218 -11.04 10.00 -12.00
N ASN A 219 -9.91 9.83 -11.30
CA ASN A 219 -8.90 8.81 -11.61
C ASN A 219 -8.93 7.61 -10.64
N GLY A 220 -9.78 7.60 -9.63
CA GLY A 220 -9.88 6.52 -8.65
C GLY A 220 -8.69 6.42 -7.67
N TYR A 221 -7.87 7.46 -7.53
CA TYR A 221 -6.73 7.44 -6.63
C TYR A 221 -7.17 7.42 -5.16
N ARG A 222 -6.49 6.69 -4.30
CA ARG A 222 -6.61 6.75 -2.84
C ARG A 222 -5.59 7.73 -2.31
N THR A 223 -6.03 8.84 -1.71
CA THR A 223 -5.10 9.92 -1.35
C THR A 223 -5.08 10.17 0.14
N TRP A 224 -3.89 10.11 0.75
CA TRP A 224 -3.66 10.35 2.16
C TRP A 224 -2.88 11.63 2.40
N PHE A 225 -3.26 12.37 3.44
CA PHE A 225 -2.64 13.62 3.85
C PHE A 225 -2.08 13.53 5.26
N THR A 226 -0.95 14.22 5.54
CA THR A 226 -0.58 14.58 6.91
C THR A 226 -1.19 15.93 7.26
N VAL A 227 -1.79 16.01 8.45
CA VAL A 227 -2.34 17.26 9.01
C VAL A 227 -1.61 17.58 10.30
N ARG A 228 -0.98 18.75 10.37
CA ARG A 228 -0.32 19.22 11.57
C ARG A 228 -1.32 19.90 12.47
N THR A 229 -1.43 19.43 13.73
CA THR A 229 -2.27 20.05 14.76
C THR A 229 -1.41 20.87 15.73
N HIS A 230 -2.00 21.90 16.37
CA HIS A 230 -1.33 22.76 17.31
C HIS A 230 -1.77 22.51 18.76
N ARG A 231 -0.88 22.80 19.75
CA ARG A 231 -1.10 22.44 21.18
C ARG A 231 -2.28 23.13 21.85
N HIS A 232 -2.63 24.32 21.37
CA HIS A 232 -3.59 25.21 22.03
C HIS A 232 -4.93 25.28 21.29
N GLU A 233 -5.10 24.46 20.28
CA GLU A 233 -6.35 24.39 19.52
C GLU A 233 -7.21 23.28 20.08
N GLU A 234 -8.38 23.66 20.59
CA GLU A 234 -9.38 22.68 21.01
C GLU A 234 -10.05 22.10 19.76
N PRO A 235 -10.18 20.76 19.67
CA PRO A 235 -10.95 20.15 18.62
C PRO A 235 -12.44 20.51 18.76
N ASP A 236 -13.17 20.41 17.68
CA ASP A 236 -14.62 20.53 17.70
C ASP A 236 -15.29 19.37 18.48
N PRO A 237 -16.61 19.39 18.72
CA PRO A 237 -17.30 18.32 19.45
C PRO A 237 -17.17 16.92 18.81
N SER A 238 -16.82 16.85 17.52
CA SER A 238 -16.54 15.58 16.80
C SER A 238 -15.08 15.12 16.93
N GLY A 239 -14.22 15.88 17.62
CA GLY A 239 -12.79 15.63 17.74
C GLY A 239 -11.96 16.12 16.54
N VAL A 240 -12.59 16.73 15.54
CA VAL A 240 -11.92 17.25 14.35
C VAL A 240 -11.25 18.59 14.68
N THR A 241 -9.99 18.71 14.28
CA THR A 241 -9.20 19.93 14.53
C THR A 241 -9.60 21.07 13.59
N ARG A 242 -9.27 22.29 13.99
CA ARG A 242 -9.55 23.51 13.23
C ARG A 242 -9.08 23.44 11.78
N GLN A 243 -7.93 22.80 11.54
CA GLN A 243 -7.35 22.64 10.20
C GLN A 243 -8.28 21.92 9.22
N LEU A 244 -9.13 21.04 9.71
CA LEU A 244 -10.06 20.27 8.89
C LEU A 244 -11.53 20.70 9.05
N SER A 245 -11.88 21.58 10.01
CA SER A 245 -13.28 21.89 10.34
C SER A 245 -14.10 22.37 9.14
N GLY A 246 -13.50 23.11 8.21
CA GLY A 246 -14.17 23.61 6.99
C GLY A 246 -14.15 22.64 5.80
N VAL A 247 -13.41 21.54 5.88
CA VAL A 247 -13.17 20.60 4.76
C VAL A 247 -13.28 19.13 5.17
N ALA A 248 -13.70 18.85 6.41
CA ALA A 248 -13.80 17.48 6.94
C ALA A 248 -14.71 16.57 6.09
N ASP A 249 -15.70 17.15 5.42
CA ASP A 249 -16.61 16.40 4.54
C ASP A 249 -15.94 15.84 3.29
N LEU A 250 -14.80 16.38 2.89
CA LEU A 250 -14.02 15.87 1.76
C LEU A 250 -13.29 14.56 2.09
N PHE A 251 -13.13 14.23 3.38
CA PHE A 251 -12.39 13.07 3.86
C PHE A 251 -13.32 11.93 4.23
N GLU A 252 -13.05 10.74 3.75
CA GLU A 252 -13.74 9.50 4.11
C GLU A 252 -13.18 8.89 5.40
N VAL A 253 -11.89 9.08 5.66
CA VAL A 253 -11.20 8.56 6.84
C VAL A 253 -10.36 9.65 7.50
N ILE A 254 -10.49 9.82 8.81
CA ILE A 254 -9.68 10.74 9.61
C ILE A 254 -9.12 9.97 10.81
N ILE A 255 -7.80 9.90 10.91
CA ILE A 255 -7.07 9.21 11.97
C ILE A 255 -6.30 10.24 12.78
N GLN A 256 -6.39 10.17 14.11
CA GLN A 256 -5.60 10.97 15.02
C GLN A 256 -4.55 10.13 15.73
N LEU A 257 -3.30 10.59 15.75
CA LEU A 257 -2.25 10.07 16.62
C LEU A 257 -2.22 10.92 17.88
N GLN A 258 -2.57 10.32 19.01
CA GLN A 258 -2.69 10.98 20.31
C GLN A 258 -1.63 10.44 21.27
N PRO A 259 -0.59 11.21 21.61
CA PRO A 259 0.36 10.83 22.66
C PRO A 259 -0.30 10.87 24.03
N GLU A 260 -0.20 9.75 24.76
CA GLU A 260 -0.63 9.60 26.16
C GLU A 260 0.48 8.96 26.98
N GLY A 261 1.20 9.76 27.77
CA GLY A 261 2.36 9.30 28.52
C GLY A 261 3.48 8.82 27.59
N LYS A 262 3.73 7.51 27.59
CA LYS A 262 4.75 6.85 26.76
C LYS A 262 4.16 6.18 25.51
N GLU A 263 2.86 6.23 25.34
CA GLU A 263 2.12 5.56 24.27
C GLU A 263 1.63 6.58 23.24
N ILE A 264 1.43 6.13 22.01
CA ILE A 264 0.81 6.93 20.95
C ILE A 264 -0.40 6.14 20.46
N HIS A 265 -1.59 6.57 20.88
CA HIS A 265 -2.85 5.95 20.49
C HIS A 265 -3.26 6.35 19.07
N ILE A 266 -3.83 5.40 18.32
CA ILE A 266 -4.37 5.62 16.98
C ILE A 266 -5.89 5.62 17.09
N ASN A 267 -6.48 6.82 16.97
CA ASN A 267 -7.92 7.02 17.10
C ASN A 267 -8.54 7.33 15.74
N ALA A 268 -9.57 6.59 15.34
CA ALA A 268 -10.36 6.94 14.17
C ALA A 268 -11.42 8.00 14.55
N LEU A 269 -11.29 9.20 14.00
CA LEU A 269 -12.29 10.28 14.19
C LEU A 269 -13.39 10.21 13.14
N LYS A 270 -13.09 9.72 11.94
CA LYS A 270 -14.05 9.50 10.86
C LYS A 270 -13.70 8.21 10.11
N GLY A 271 -14.69 7.46 9.68
CA GLY A 271 -14.56 6.14 9.05
C GLY A 271 -15.29 5.09 9.87
N LYS A 272 -15.20 3.81 9.47
CA LYS A 272 -15.99 2.74 10.10
C LYS A 272 -15.66 2.47 11.58
N GLU A 273 -14.43 2.70 12.01
CA GLU A 273 -14.01 2.50 13.42
C GLU A 273 -14.32 3.67 14.34
N ALA A 274 -14.81 4.80 13.83
CA ALA A 274 -15.19 5.96 14.66
C ALA A 274 -16.32 5.65 15.67
N ASN A 275 -16.98 4.50 15.56
CA ASN A 275 -18.14 4.10 16.37
C ASN A 275 -17.82 3.17 17.56
N GLY A 276 -16.58 3.08 18.02
CA GLY A 276 -16.28 2.59 19.38
C GLY A 276 -16.21 1.07 19.60
N GLY A 277 -16.05 0.26 18.56
CA GLY A 277 -15.83 -1.19 18.68
C GLY A 277 -14.38 -1.64 18.48
N GLY A 278 -13.42 -0.73 18.48
CA GLY A 278 -12.13 -0.94 17.93
C GLY A 278 -11.08 -1.57 18.82
N SER A 279 -10.25 -2.38 18.20
CA SER A 279 -8.92 -2.75 18.62
C SER A 279 -8.13 -1.49 18.99
N LYS A 280 -7.48 -1.50 20.14
CA LYS A 280 -6.64 -0.38 20.61
C LYS A 280 -5.32 -0.40 19.85
N LEU A 281 -5.33 0.10 18.63
CA LEU A 281 -4.10 0.27 17.85
C LEU A 281 -3.25 1.39 18.46
N MET A 282 -1.95 1.13 18.55
CA MET A 282 -0.97 2.10 19.00
C MET A 282 0.19 2.17 18.03
N LEU A 283 0.88 3.29 18.03
CA LEU A 283 2.17 3.46 17.39
C LEU A 283 3.26 3.32 18.46
N ASP A 284 4.13 2.33 18.33
CA ASP A 284 5.26 2.14 19.23
C ASP A 284 6.28 3.29 19.01
N PRO A 285 6.56 4.12 20.02
CA PRO A 285 7.47 5.26 19.84
C PRO A 285 8.92 4.88 19.51
N SER A 286 9.33 3.64 19.80
CA SER A 286 10.71 3.19 19.56
C SER A 286 10.95 2.71 18.14
N THR A 287 9.95 2.11 17.53
CA THR A 287 10.02 1.56 16.16
C THR A 287 9.17 2.34 15.17
N MET A 288 8.27 3.18 15.65
CA MET A 288 7.22 3.85 14.87
C MET A 288 6.32 2.88 14.12
N LEU A 289 6.24 1.62 14.56
CA LEU A 289 5.34 0.63 13.97
C LEU A 289 4.00 0.59 14.71
N ILE A 290 2.96 0.25 13.95
CA ILE A 290 1.64 -0.01 14.51
C ILE A 290 1.69 -1.34 15.25
N VAL A 291 1.17 -1.34 16.46
CA VAL A 291 1.01 -2.52 17.33
C VAL A 291 -0.44 -2.62 17.81
N ASP A 292 -0.90 -3.86 17.97
CA ASP A 292 -2.19 -4.15 18.60
C ASP A 292 -1.97 -4.29 20.12
N ASN A 293 -2.65 -3.46 20.90
CA ASN A 293 -2.63 -3.56 22.36
C ASN A 293 -3.72 -4.55 22.81
N LYS A 294 -3.37 -5.83 22.75
CA LYS A 294 -4.22 -6.93 23.24
C LYS A 294 -4.36 -6.91 24.74
#